data_01a6694de2ec725b30c22902823b301e
#
_entry.id   01a6694de2ec725b30c22902823b301e
#
_cell.length_a   1.000
_cell.length_b   1.000
_cell.length_c   1.000
_cell.angle_alpha   90.00
_cell.angle_beta   90.00
_cell.angle_gamma   90.00
#
_symmetry.space_group_name_H-M   'P 1'
#
loop_
_entity.id
_entity.type
_entity.pdbx_description
1 polymer ?
#
loop_
_entity_poly.entity_id
_entity_poly.type
_entity_poly.pdbx_seq_one_letter_code
_entity_poly.pdbx_strand_id
1 'polypeptide(L)'
;DNGSGKSTLLAILAEKLDAVRIGQGIIEREKTISAQQDAFTLARRGMKRSFFFSAEDFIAYIGWVSRTKEEARRELERIDREETAGDKAYLRMPHAHTLADLAGLYAGDLALCSHGEGFLDFFRSRLRPGGVYLLDEPEGALSFENQYALCLMILDAVQDDCQFILATHSPVLSAIPGAKILEITRNGIRPAEYDDLPGVQFLKLFMARKDAMFRDV
;
A
#
# COMPACT_ATOMS: atom_id res chain seq x y z
N ASP A 1 18.68 4.25 0.77
CA ASP A 1 18.84 4.92 2.08
C ASP A 1 17.53 5.57 2.47
N ASN A 2 17.16 5.49 3.77
CA ASN A 2 16.04 6.22 4.31
C ASN A 2 16.26 7.72 4.09
N GLY A 3 15.22 8.47 3.66
CA GLY A 3 15.35 9.90 3.37
C GLY A 3 15.95 10.23 1.99
N SER A 4 16.10 9.25 1.09
CA SER A 4 16.61 9.50 -0.29
C SER A 4 15.61 10.18 -1.24
N GLY A 5 14.38 10.42 -0.80
CA GLY A 5 13.33 11.08 -1.61
C GLY A 5 12.48 10.14 -2.48
N LYS A 6 12.55 8.80 -2.28
CA LYS A 6 11.73 7.83 -3.03
C LYS A 6 10.23 8.08 -2.87
N SER A 7 9.75 8.13 -1.62
CA SER A 7 8.34 8.39 -1.30
C SER A 7 7.88 9.75 -1.81
N THR A 8 8.73 10.79 -1.71
CA THR A 8 8.45 12.11 -2.27
C THR A 8 8.28 12.05 -3.78
N LEU A 9 9.17 11.35 -4.49
CA LEU A 9 9.08 11.17 -5.95
C LEU A 9 7.79 10.44 -6.32
N LEU A 10 7.46 9.34 -5.64
CA LEU A 10 6.22 8.60 -5.89
C LEU A 10 4.99 9.46 -5.63
N ALA A 11 5.00 10.25 -4.55
CA ALA A 11 3.89 11.13 -4.22
C ALA A 11 3.68 12.23 -5.29
N ILE A 12 4.76 12.82 -5.83
CA ILE A 12 4.68 13.77 -6.95
C ILE A 12 4.13 13.09 -8.22
N LEU A 13 4.59 11.87 -8.53
CA LEU A 13 4.07 11.09 -9.65
C LEU A 13 2.59 10.78 -9.48
N ALA A 14 2.16 10.42 -8.27
CA ALA A 14 0.76 10.15 -7.95
C ALA A 14 -0.14 11.37 -8.20
N GLU A 15 0.30 12.55 -7.81
CA GLU A 15 -0.45 13.79 -8.08
C GLU A 15 -0.51 14.12 -9.58
N LYS A 16 0.62 14.04 -10.29
CA LYS A 16 0.66 14.29 -11.75
C LYS A 16 -0.16 13.29 -12.56
N LEU A 17 -0.33 12.06 -12.04
CA LEU A 17 -1.13 11.01 -12.67
C LEU A 17 -2.60 11.06 -12.24
N ASP A 18 -2.98 11.94 -11.33
CA ASP A 18 -4.30 11.95 -10.68
C ASP A 18 -4.64 10.55 -10.11
N ALA A 19 -3.68 9.97 -9.41
CA ALA A 19 -3.78 8.60 -8.93
C ALA A 19 -4.77 8.49 -7.76
N VAL A 20 -5.66 7.50 -7.85
CA VAL A 20 -6.56 7.16 -6.75
C VAL A 20 -5.74 6.62 -5.58
N ARG A 21 -5.93 7.21 -4.39
CA ARG A 21 -5.22 6.81 -3.16
C ARG A 21 -6.13 6.02 -2.22
N ILE A 22 -5.55 5.13 -1.41
CA ILE A 22 -6.27 4.45 -0.33
C ILE A 22 -6.77 5.49 0.68
N GLY A 23 -8.03 5.37 1.12
CA GLY A 23 -8.59 6.27 2.14
C GLY A 23 -8.71 7.73 1.69
N GLN A 24 -8.78 7.99 0.40
CA GLN A 24 -8.97 9.35 -0.12
C GLN A 24 -10.25 9.97 0.45
N GLY A 25 -10.12 11.14 1.08
CA GLY A 25 -11.22 11.82 1.78
C GLY A 25 -11.45 11.33 3.23
N ILE A 26 -10.77 10.29 3.69
CA ILE A 26 -10.88 9.71 5.03
C ILE A 26 -9.60 9.97 5.84
N ILE A 27 -8.43 9.82 5.19
CA ILE A 27 -7.12 10.04 5.83
C ILE A 27 -6.69 11.48 5.56
N GLU A 28 -6.46 12.26 6.63
CA GLU A 28 -5.85 13.57 6.52
C GLU A 28 -4.38 13.42 6.13
N ARG A 29 -3.98 14.12 5.07
CA ARG A 29 -2.59 14.14 4.57
C ARG A 29 -2.06 15.55 4.57
N GLU A 30 -0.82 15.73 5.00
CA GLU A 30 -0.13 17.00 4.85
C GLU A 30 0.09 17.36 3.37
N LYS A 31 -0.31 18.55 2.96
CA LYS A 31 -0.13 19.07 1.59
C LYS A 31 1.31 19.57 1.38
N THR A 32 2.30 18.74 1.61
CA THR A 32 3.71 19.17 1.63
C THR A 32 4.37 19.25 0.24
N ILE A 33 3.67 18.86 -0.86
CA ILE A 33 4.32 18.55 -2.14
C ILE A 33 4.10 19.61 -3.23
N SER A 34 3.25 20.62 -3.01
CA SER A 34 2.86 21.59 -4.05
C SER A 34 4.05 22.40 -4.64
N ALA A 35 5.10 22.66 -3.88
CA ALA A 35 6.24 23.46 -4.33
C ALA A 35 7.23 22.70 -5.26
N GLN A 36 7.16 21.36 -5.31
CA GLN A 36 8.09 20.53 -6.09
C GLN A 36 7.47 19.96 -7.38
N GLN A 37 6.19 20.17 -7.61
CA GLN A 37 5.47 19.63 -8.78
C GLN A 37 6.01 20.15 -10.12
N ASP A 38 6.51 21.37 -10.15
CA ASP A 38 7.02 21.99 -11.38
C ASP A 38 8.42 21.49 -11.79
N ALA A 39 9.10 20.76 -10.90
CA ALA A 39 10.44 20.23 -11.17
C ALA A 39 10.45 19.04 -12.15
N PHE A 40 9.28 18.44 -12.45
CA PHE A 40 9.17 17.24 -13.27
C PHE A 40 8.14 17.38 -14.38
N THR A 41 8.53 16.96 -15.59
CA THR A 41 7.62 16.79 -16.73
C THR A 41 7.29 15.32 -16.91
N LEU A 42 6.00 14.97 -16.93
CA LEU A 42 5.53 13.61 -17.14
C LEU A 42 5.05 13.44 -18.59
N ALA A 43 5.67 12.53 -19.34
CA ALA A 43 5.17 12.08 -20.62
C ALA A 43 4.27 10.84 -20.45
N ARG A 44 3.00 10.95 -20.80
CA ARG A 44 2.00 9.87 -20.65
C ARG A 44 1.47 9.44 -22.01
N ARG A 45 1.43 8.13 -22.26
CA ARG A 45 0.75 7.56 -23.43
C ARG A 45 -0.62 7.05 -23.03
N GLY A 46 -1.66 7.69 -23.55
CA GLY A 46 -3.07 7.32 -23.31
C GLY A 46 -3.61 7.72 -21.91
N MET A 47 -4.91 7.58 -21.74
CA MET A 47 -5.59 7.77 -20.43
C MET A 47 -5.66 6.43 -19.71
N LYS A 48 -4.72 6.16 -18.82
CA LYS A 48 -4.71 4.96 -17.96
C LYS A 48 -5.15 5.37 -16.56
N ARG A 49 -5.94 4.52 -15.88
CA ARG A 49 -6.23 4.71 -14.47
C ARG A 49 -4.96 4.49 -13.65
N SER A 50 -4.71 5.36 -12.71
CA SER A 50 -3.54 5.31 -11.85
C SER A 50 -3.96 5.12 -10.41
N PHE A 51 -3.20 4.30 -9.67
CA PHE A 51 -3.44 4.01 -8.27
C PHE A 51 -2.15 4.19 -7.49
N PHE A 52 -2.27 4.78 -6.31
CA PHE A 52 -1.18 4.93 -5.36
C PHE A 52 -1.48 4.15 -4.09
N PHE A 53 -0.56 3.29 -3.71
CA PHE A 53 -0.62 2.47 -2.51
C PHE A 53 0.63 2.74 -1.67
N SER A 54 0.44 3.08 -0.39
CA SER A 54 1.51 3.03 0.59
C SER A 54 1.11 2.09 1.73
N ALA A 55 2.09 1.41 2.34
CA ALA A 55 1.83 0.58 3.50
C ALA A 55 1.24 1.39 4.64
N GLU A 56 1.71 2.62 4.84
CA GLU A 56 1.26 3.54 5.87
C GLU A 56 -0.21 3.92 5.68
N ASP A 57 -0.60 4.37 4.46
CA ASP A 57 -2.00 4.67 4.12
C ASP A 57 -2.91 3.45 4.32
N PHE A 58 -2.43 2.26 3.95
CA PHE A 58 -3.20 1.03 4.11
C PHE A 58 -3.43 0.70 5.59
N ILE A 59 -2.41 0.76 6.44
CA ILE A 59 -2.52 0.50 7.88
C ILE A 59 -3.47 1.52 8.53
N ALA A 60 -3.34 2.80 8.19
CA ALA A 60 -4.23 3.85 8.68
C ALA A 60 -5.69 3.61 8.26
N TYR A 61 -5.91 3.19 7.02
CA TYR A 61 -7.23 2.87 6.48
C TYR A 61 -7.87 1.66 7.20
N ILE A 62 -7.12 0.57 7.40
CA ILE A 62 -7.61 -0.60 8.16
C ILE A 62 -7.95 -0.23 9.60
N GLY A 63 -7.11 0.59 10.24
CA GLY A 63 -7.38 1.12 11.57
C GLY A 63 -8.66 1.95 11.64
N TRP A 64 -8.92 2.77 10.62
CA TRP A 64 -10.17 3.53 10.51
C TRP A 64 -11.38 2.59 10.33
N VAL A 65 -11.31 1.63 9.40
CA VAL A 65 -12.38 0.63 9.18
C VAL A 65 -12.72 -0.11 10.47
N SER A 66 -11.70 -0.57 11.21
CA SER A 66 -11.89 -1.31 12.47
C SER A 66 -12.58 -0.45 13.53
N ARG A 67 -12.14 0.81 13.72
CA ARG A 67 -12.76 1.74 14.66
C ARG A 67 -14.22 2.03 14.29
N THR A 68 -14.49 2.34 13.03
CA THR A 68 -15.84 2.65 12.56
C THR A 68 -16.80 1.46 12.74
N LYS A 69 -16.33 0.23 12.47
CA LYS A 69 -17.12 -0.98 12.75
C LYS A 69 -17.43 -1.14 14.24
N GLU A 70 -16.44 -0.93 15.09
CA GLU A 70 -16.61 -1.05 16.55
C GLU A 70 -17.56 0.01 17.11
N GLU A 71 -17.44 1.25 16.67
CA GLU A 71 -18.34 2.35 17.03
C GLU A 71 -19.78 2.05 16.61
N ALA A 72 -19.98 1.60 15.36
CA ALA A 72 -21.31 1.23 14.87
C ALA A 72 -21.92 0.06 15.65
N ARG A 73 -21.14 -0.96 16.05
CA ARG A 73 -21.60 -2.08 16.90
C ARG A 73 -22.00 -1.59 18.28
N ARG A 74 -21.19 -0.75 18.93
CA ARG A 74 -21.48 -0.18 20.25
C ARG A 74 -22.76 0.65 20.24
N GLU A 75 -22.97 1.46 19.21
CA GLU A 75 -24.19 2.25 19.08
C GLU A 75 -25.42 1.36 18.88
N LEU A 76 -25.33 0.30 18.08
CA LEU A 76 -26.42 -0.68 17.96
C LEU A 76 -26.76 -1.33 19.29
N GLU A 77 -25.76 -1.74 20.08
CA GLU A 77 -25.96 -2.31 21.40
C GLU A 77 -26.56 -1.31 22.40
N ARG A 78 -26.16 -0.04 22.34
CA ARG A 78 -26.72 1.03 23.16
C ARG A 78 -28.21 1.25 22.82
N ILE A 79 -28.55 1.38 21.56
CA ILE A 79 -29.92 1.54 21.06
C ILE A 79 -30.78 0.35 21.50
N ASP A 80 -30.24 -0.88 21.42
CA ASP A 80 -30.98 -2.08 21.83
C ASP A 80 -31.28 -2.15 23.34
N ARG A 81 -30.45 -1.52 24.15
CA ARG A 81 -30.65 -1.48 25.61
C ARG A 81 -31.55 -0.33 26.08
N GLU A 82 -31.42 0.83 25.45
CA GLU A 82 -31.95 2.08 26.02
C GLU A 82 -33.24 2.55 25.33
N GLU A 83 -33.51 2.13 24.10
CA GLU A 83 -34.61 2.69 23.30
C GLU A 83 -35.87 1.80 23.31
N THR A 84 -37.03 2.46 23.15
CA THR A 84 -38.31 1.78 23.00
C THR A 84 -38.52 1.19 21.63
N ALA A 85 -39.39 0.19 21.48
CA ALA A 85 -39.56 -0.54 20.20
C ALA A 85 -39.94 0.32 18.99
N GLY A 86 -40.59 1.47 19.21
CA GLY A 86 -41.02 2.36 18.10
C GLY A 86 -39.89 3.09 17.44
N ASP A 87 -38.88 3.49 18.20
CA ASP A 87 -37.78 4.34 17.68
C ASP A 87 -36.54 3.52 17.27
N LYS A 88 -36.43 2.30 17.79
CA LYS A 88 -35.27 1.41 17.53
C LYS A 88 -34.95 1.22 16.06
N ALA A 89 -35.93 0.91 15.24
CA ALA A 89 -35.73 0.61 13.83
C ALA A 89 -35.11 1.80 13.10
N TYR A 90 -35.59 3.01 13.36
CA TYR A 90 -35.11 4.23 12.75
C TYR A 90 -33.68 4.59 13.19
N LEU A 91 -33.40 4.51 14.50
CA LEU A 91 -32.11 4.82 15.07
C LEU A 91 -31.01 3.82 14.67
N ARG A 92 -31.39 2.54 14.48
CA ARG A 92 -30.46 1.48 14.03
C ARG A 92 -30.02 1.62 12.58
N MET A 93 -30.85 2.19 11.69
CA MET A 93 -30.61 2.22 10.25
C MET A 93 -29.24 2.76 9.85
N PRO A 94 -28.77 3.93 10.34
CA PRO A 94 -27.46 4.48 9.94
C PRO A 94 -26.31 3.54 10.29
N HIS A 95 -26.32 2.97 11.50
CA HIS A 95 -25.25 2.10 12.01
C HIS A 95 -25.25 0.72 11.31
N ALA A 96 -26.44 0.15 11.08
CA ALA A 96 -26.59 -1.09 10.31
C ALA A 96 -26.13 -0.91 8.86
N HIS A 97 -26.47 0.24 8.23
CA HIS A 97 -26.00 0.58 6.87
C HIS A 97 -24.48 0.73 6.83
N THR A 98 -23.87 1.44 7.80
CA THR A 98 -22.42 1.54 7.93
C THR A 98 -21.74 0.18 8.00
N LEU A 99 -22.27 -0.74 8.83
CA LEU A 99 -21.72 -2.10 8.93
C LEU A 99 -21.87 -2.89 7.61
N ALA A 100 -23.02 -2.76 6.93
CA ALA A 100 -23.27 -3.42 5.66
C ALA A 100 -22.35 -2.89 4.55
N ASP A 101 -22.18 -1.57 4.46
CA ASP A 101 -21.28 -0.93 3.50
C ASP A 101 -19.83 -1.37 3.72
N LEU A 102 -19.37 -1.36 4.98
CA LEU A 102 -18.01 -1.79 5.30
C LEU A 102 -17.80 -3.30 5.11
N ALA A 103 -18.84 -4.13 5.24
CA ALA A 103 -18.77 -5.56 4.93
C ALA A 103 -18.73 -5.83 3.42
N GLY A 104 -19.43 -5.01 2.62
CA GLY A 104 -19.47 -5.13 1.15
C GLY A 104 -18.23 -4.63 0.42
N LEU A 105 -17.35 -3.85 1.10
CA LEU A 105 -16.17 -3.28 0.47
C LEU A 105 -15.09 -4.33 0.13
N TYR A 106 -15.07 -5.48 0.80
CA TYR A 106 -14.04 -6.51 0.64
C TYR A 106 -14.64 -7.91 0.74
N ALA A 107 -14.05 -8.88 0.02
CA ALA A 107 -14.48 -10.28 0.00
C ALA A 107 -14.31 -11.02 1.35
N GLY A 108 -13.65 -10.40 2.35
CA GLY A 108 -13.45 -10.94 3.68
C GLY A 108 -13.44 -9.82 4.74
N ASP A 109 -13.54 -10.20 6.01
CA ASP A 109 -13.37 -9.24 7.11
C ASP A 109 -11.87 -8.95 7.28
N LEU A 110 -11.40 -7.83 6.72
CA LEU A 110 -10.00 -7.39 6.82
C LEU A 110 -9.48 -7.29 8.26
N ALA A 111 -10.37 -7.21 9.24
CA ALA A 111 -10.02 -7.22 10.66
C ALA A 111 -9.68 -8.63 11.19
N LEU A 112 -10.09 -9.68 10.47
CA LEU A 112 -9.82 -11.09 10.81
C LEU A 112 -8.65 -11.68 10.01
N CYS A 113 -8.27 -11.06 8.88
CA CYS A 113 -7.11 -11.45 8.11
C CYS A 113 -5.82 -10.85 8.73
N SER A 114 -4.68 -11.51 8.53
CA SER A 114 -3.40 -10.85 8.78
C SER A 114 -3.31 -9.57 7.93
N HIS A 115 -2.65 -8.52 8.42
CA HIS A 115 -2.52 -7.25 7.69
C HIS A 115 -1.99 -7.46 6.25
N GLY A 116 -1.12 -8.45 6.07
CA GLY A 116 -0.54 -8.77 4.76
C GLY A 116 -1.52 -9.43 3.79
N GLU A 117 -2.36 -10.35 4.25
CA GLU A 117 -3.41 -10.98 3.42
C GLU A 117 -4.45 -9.94 3.00
N GLY A 118 -4.90 -9.11 3.96
CA GLY A 118 -5.82 -8.01 3.68
C GLY A 118 -5.27 -7.01 2.66
N PHE A 119 -3.95 -6.73 2.69
CA PHE A 119 -3.29 -5.89 1.69
C PHE A 119 -3.36 -6.51 0.29
N LEU A 120 -3.04 -7.80 0.15
CA LEU A 120 -3.05 -8.49 -1.14
C LEU A 120 -4.45 -8.57 -1.73
N ASP A 121 -5.46 -8.86 -0.93
CA ASP A 121 -6.86 -8.92 -1.37
C ASP A 121 -7.37 -7.52 -1.78
N PHE A 122 -7.04 -6.49 -0.99
CA PHE A 122 -7.33 -5.11 -1.33
C PHE A 122 -6.67 -4.73 -2.65
N PHE A 123 -5.37 -5.01 -2.81
CA PHE A 123 -4.61 -4.71 -4.01
C PHE A 123 -5.19 -5.43 -5.24
N ARG A 124 -5.47 -6.74 -5.12
CA ARG A 124 -6.11 -7.54 -6.17
C ARG A 124 -7.43 -6.94 -6.64
N SER A 125 -8.25 -6.47 -5.71
CA SER A 125 -9.56 -5.86 -6.04
C SER A 125 -9.44 -4.59 -6.88
N ARG A 126 -8.28 -3.93 -6.89
CA ARG A 126 -7.98 -2.69 -7.63
C ARG A 126 -7.24 -2.91 -8.94
N LEU A 127 -6.71 -4.10 -9.20
CA LEU A 127 -6.04 -4.40 -10.47
C LEU A 127 -7.04 -4.31 -11.63
N ARG A 128 -6.63 -3.60 -12.67
CA ARG A 128 -7.39 -3.42 -13.92
C ARG A 128 -6.41 -3.43 -15.08
N PRO A 129 -6.71 -4.10 -16.21
CA PRO A 129 -5.86 -4.10 -17.38
C PRO A 129 -5.43 -2.69 -17.81
N GLY A 130 -4.17 -2.52 -18.16
CA GLY A 130 -3.58 -1.27 -18.57
C GLY A 130 -3.45 -0.22 -17.45
N GLY A 131 -3.63 -0.58 -16.18
CA GLY A 131 -3.48 0.34 -15.04
C GLY A 131 -2.05 0.74 -14.77
N VAL A 132 -1.86 1.88 -14.07
CA VAL A 132 -0.56 2.33 -13.55
C VAL A 132 -0.61 2.31 -12.03
N TYR A 133 0.31 1.59 -11.41
CA TYR A 133 0.35 1.35 -9.97
C TYR A 133 1.64 1.87 -9.37
N LEU A 134 1.50 2.77 -8.41
CA LEU A 134 2.58 3.34 -7.63
C LEU A 134 2.53 2.70 -6.24
N LEU A 135 3.58 1.99 -5.83
CA LEU A 135 3.66 1.28 -4.56
C LEU A 135 4.80 1.86 -3.72
N ASP A 136 4.47 2.41 -2.55
CA ASP A 136 5.43 3.02 -1.64
C ASP A 136 5.61 2.14 -0.41
N GLU A 137 6.80 1.55 -0.28
CA GLU A 137 7.23 0.66 0.80
C GLU A 137 6.20 -0.42 1.16
N PRO A 138 5.64 -1.17 0.18
CA PRO A 138 4.58 -2.14 0.46
C PRO A 138 5.04 -3.24 1.43
N GLU A 139 6.34 -3.49 1.54
CA GLU A 139 6.94 -4.40 2.52
C GLU A 139 6.59 -4.07 3.97
N GLY A 140 6.29 -2.82 4.30
CA GLY A 140 5.90 -2.41 5.65
C GLY A 140 4.60 -3.06 6.15
N ALA A 141 3.75 -3.54 5.24
CA ALA A 141 2.52 -4.25 5.55
C ALA A 141 2.58 -5.76 5.25
N LEU A 142 3.71 -6.30 4.72
CA LEU A 142 3.80 -7.62 4.14
C LEU A 142 4.89 -8.49 4.78
N SER A 143 4.56 -9.74 5.13
CA SER A 143 5.56 -10.78 5.40
C SER A 143 6.37 -11.11 4.14
N PHE A 144 7.49 -11.82 4.27
CA PHE A 144 8.30 -12.22 3.10
C PHE A 144 7.51 -13.08 2.10
N GLU A 145 6.64 -13.97 2.59
CA GLU A 145 5.77 -14.81 1.76
C GLU A 145 4.75 -13.94 0.99
N ASN A 146 4.18 -12.94 1.67
CA ASN A 146 3.22 -12.03 1.05
C ASN A 146 3.90 -11.04 0.07
N GLN A 147 5.16 -10.66 0.30
CA GLN A 147 5.96 -9.91 -0.67
C GLN A 147 6.20 -10.75 -1.94
N TYR A 148 6.51 -12.05 -1.78
CA TYR A 148 6.63 -12.96 -2.92
C TYR A 148 5.29 -13.12 -3.67
N ALA A 149 4.18 -13.27 -2.94
CA ALA A 149 2.85 -13.32 -3.55
C ALA A 149 2.53 -12.03 -4.33
N LEU A 150 2.92 -10.84 -3.80
CA LEU A 150 2.81 -9.57 -4.51
C LEU A 150 3.65 -9.56 -5.80
N CYS A 151 4.87 -10.10 -5.78
CA CYS A 151 5.69 -10.23 -7.00
C CYS A 151 4.97 -11.04 -8.09
N LEU A 152 4.35 -12.17 -7.72
CA LEU A 152 3.60 -13.00 -8.67
C LEU A 152 2.39 -12.25 -9.23
N MET A 153 1.66 -11.50 -8.39
CA MET A 153 0.52 -10.68 -8.85
C MET A 153 0.96 -9.56 -9.80
N ILE A 154 2.12 -8.94 -9.55
CA ILE A 154 2.70 -7.92 -10.43
C ILE A 154 3.06 -8.53 -11.79
N LEU A 155 3.74 -9.68 -11.79
CA LEU A 155 4.13 -10.39 -13.02
C LEU A 155 2.93 -10.79 -13.86
N ASP A 156 1.85 -11.24 -13.23
CA ASP A 156 0.60 -11.57 -13.91
C ASP A 156 -0.05 -10.31 -14.50
N ALA A 157 -0.20 -9.25 -13.71
CA ALA A 157 -0.82 -8.01 -14.16
C ALA A 157 -0.03 -7.28 -15.28
N VAL A 158 1.28 -7.46 -15.34
CA VAL A 158 2.11 -6.92 -16.44
C VAL A 158 1.73 -7.55 -17.78
N GLN A 159 1.26 -8.81 -17.81
CA GLN A 159 0.75 -9.45 -19.03
C GLN A 159 -0.53 -8.77 -19.55
N ASP A 160 -1.26 -8.08 -18.66
CA ASP A 160 -2.45 -7.27 -18.98
C ASP A 160 -2.11 -5.78 -19.19
N ASP A 161 -0.91 -5.45 -19.68
CA ASP A 161 -0.42 -4.10 -19.98
C ASP A 161 -0.38 -3.16 -18.76
N CYS A 162 -0.36 -3.69 -17.54
CA CYS A 162 -0.16 -2.87 -16.34
C CYS A 162 1.28 -2.40 -16.21
N GLN A 163 1.45 -1.21 -15.66
CA GLN A 163 2.75 -0.64 -15.31
C GLN A 163 2.86 -0.45 -13.80
N PHE A 164 4.00 -0.86 -13.24
CA PHE A 164 4.30 -0.71 -11.82
C PHE A 164 5.52 0.17 -11.61
N ILE A 165 5.46 1.03 -10.59
CA ILE A 165 6.59 1.81 -10.09
C ILE A 165 6.60 1.61 -8.58
N LEU A 166 7.66 0.95 -8.07
CA LEU A 166 7.80 0.62 -6.66
C LEU A 166 8.94 1.43 -6.04
N ALA A 167 8.68 2.03 -4.88
CA ALA A 167 9.73 2.44 -3.97
C ALA A 167 9.82 1.37 -2.88
N THR A 168 10.96 0.71 -2.74
CA THR A 168 11.13 -0.41 -1.82
C THR A 168 12.56 -0.51 -1.31
N HIS A 169 12.70 -1.06 -0.12
CA HIS A 169 13.96 -1.54 0.45
C HIS A 169 14.02 -3.07 0.51
N SER A 170 12.96 -3.76 0.09
CA SER A 170 12.88 -5.22 0.14
C SER A 170 13.76 -5.88 -0.92
N PRO A 171 14.66 -6.78 -0.51
CA PRO A 171 15.37 -7.64 -1.46
C PRO A 171 14.43 -8.56 -2.26
N VAL A 172 13.28 -8.94 -1.69
CA VAL A 172 12.28 -9.78 -2.38
C VAL A 172 11.61 -9.01 -3.51
N LEU A 173 11.10 -7.81 -3.21
CA LEU A 173 10.41 -6.99 -4.21
C LEU A 173 11.38 -6.45 -5.29
N SER A 174 12.63 -6.20 -4.91
CA SER A 174 13.66 -5.78 -5.88
C SER A 174 14.07 -6.91 -6.84
N ALA A 175 13.75 -8.17 -6.53
CA ALA A 175 14.09 -9.35 -7.34
C ALA A 175 13.08 -9.65 -8.46
N ILE A 176 12.04 -8.81 -8.69
CA ILE A 176 11.04 -9.05 -9.72
C ILE A 176 11.71 -9.19 -11.10
N PRO A 177 11.54 -10.33 -11.80
CA PRO A 177 12.17 -10.55 -13.10
C PRO A 177 11.77 -9.50 -14.13
N GLY A 178 12.75 -8.99 -14.86
CA GLY A 178 12.52 -7.97 -15.90
C GLY A 178 12.27 -6.56 -15.40
N ALA A 179 12.27 -6.34 -14.07
CA ALA A 179 12.14 -5.01 -13.50
C ALA A 179 13.41 -4.19 -13.73
N LYS A 180 13.24 -2.91 -14.08
CA LYS A 180 14.34 -1.94 -14.15
C LYS A 180 14.58 -1.35 -12.78
N ILE A 181 15.73 -1.64 -12.18
CA ILE A 181 16.10 -1.11 -10.87
C ILE A 181 16.78 0.26 -11.07
N LEU A 182 16.29 1.24 -10.29
CA LEU A 182 16.84 2.59 -10.24
C LEU A 182 17.22 2.91 -8.80
N GLU A 183 18.50 3.21 -8.58
CA GLU A 183 18.99 3.66 -7.29
C GLU A 183 18.94 5.19 -7.20
N ILE A 184 18.30 5.72 -6.16
CA ILE A 184 18.29 7.16 -5.87
C ILE A 184 19.43 7.47 -4.93
N THR A 185 20.36 8.30 -5.38
CA THR A 185 21.54 8.75 -4.64
C THR A 185 21.53 10.26 -4.48
N ARG A 186 22.43 10.80 -3.67
CA ARG A 186 22.63 12.27 -3.57
C ARG A 186 23.02 12.92 -4.88
N ASN A 187 23.60 12.16 -5.83
CA ASN A 187 24.06 12.63 -7.12
C ASN A 187 23.04 12.42 -8.25
N GLY A 188 21.84 11.93 -7.92
CA GLY A 188 20.77 11.68 -8.89
C GLY A 188 20.32 10.22 -8.93
N ILE A 189 19.62 9.87 -10.01
CA ILE A 189 19.05 8.55 -10.24
C ILE A 189 19.93 7.80 -11.23
N ARG A 190 20.34 6.58 -10.88
CA ARG A 190 21.14 5.71 -11.76
C ARG A 190 20.56 4.29 -11.84
N PRO A 191 20.74 3.60 -12.97
CA PRO A 191 20.47 2.17 -13.04
C PRO A 191 21.34 1.40 -12.06
N ALA A 192 20.82 0.31 -11.50
CA ALA A 192 21.56 -0.60 -10.62
C ALA A 192 21.19 -2.05 -10.97
N GLU A 193 22.13 -2.96 -10.72
CA GLU A 193 21.88 -4.40 -10.79
C GLU A 193 21.43 -4.93 -9.43
N TYR A 194 20.58 -5.96 -9.43
CA TYR A 194 20.02 -6.53 -8.21
C TYR A 194 21.09 -6.94 -7.20
N ASP A 195 22.14 -7.62 -7.70
CA ASP A 195 23.22 -8.13 -6.86
C ASP A 195 24.10 -7.04 -6.26
N ASP A 196 24.08 -5.83 -6.81
CA ASP A 196 24.86 -4.69 -6.33
C ASP A 196 24.09 -3.85 -5.28
N LEU A 197 22.81 -4.16 -5.05
CA LEU A 197 22.02 -3.45 -4.03
C LEU A 197 22.61 -3.69 -2.63
N PRO A 198 22.86 -2.64 -1.83
CA PRO A 198 23.45 -2.79 -0.48
C PRO A 198 22.67 -3.72 0.43
N GLY A 199 21.33 -3.68 0.39
CA GLY A 199 20.47 -4.56 1.18
C GLY A 199 20.60 -6.03 0.78
N VAL A 200 20.73 -6.31 -0.51
CA VAL A 200 20.93 -7.67 -1.05
C VAL A 200 22.30 -8.19 -0.65
N GLN A 201 23.36 -7.39 -0.81
CA GLN A 201 24.71 -7.77 -0.41
C GLN A 201 24.82 -8.05 1.09
N PHE A 202 24.22 -7.16 1.92
CA PHE A 202 24.17 -7.36 3.37
C PHE A 202 23.46 -8.65 3.74
N LEU A 203 22.28 -8.91 3.17
CA LEU A 203 21.51 -10.11 3.46
C LEU A 203 22.27 -11.40 3.07
N LYS A 204 22.89 -11.42 1.89
CA LYS A 204 23.74 -12.54 1.44
C LYS A 204 24.89 -12.81 2.42
N LEU A 205 25.59 -11.75 2.83
CA LEU A 205 26.69 -11.85 3.80
C LEU A 205 26.20 -12.33 5.17
N PHE A 206 25.10 -11.77 5.66
CA PHE A 206 24.50 -12.13 6.94
C PHE A 206 24.10 -13.61 6.96
N MET A 207 23.38 -14.09 5.97
CA MET A 207 22.96 -15.49 5.88
C MET A 207 24.14 -16.45 5.78
N ALA A 208 25.20 -16.07 5.07
CA ALA A 208 26.40 -16.89 4.93
C ALA A 208 27.29 -16.93 6.20
N ARG A 209 27.25 -15.89 7.03
CA ARG A 209 28.20 -15.70 8.15
C ARG A 209 27.56 -15.22 9.46
N LYS A 210 26.25 -15.52 9.69
CA LYS A 210 25.50 -15.02 10.85
C LYS A 210 26.22 -15.21 12.17
N ASP A 211 26.80 -16.41 12.41
CA ASP A 211 27.44 -16.75 13.66
C ASP A 211 28.78 -15.98 13.88
N ALA A 212 29.45 -15.61 12.78
CA ALA A 212 30.63 -14.79 12.83
C ALA A 212 30.34 -13.33 13.11
N MET A 213 29.18 -12.82 12.62
CA MET A 213 28.82 -11.41 12.82
C MET A 213 28.39 -11.06 14.24
N PHE A 214 28.15 -12.07 15.11
CA PHE A 214 27.80 -11.90 16.53
C PHE A 214 28.87 -12.37 17.51
N ARG A 215 30.07 -12.78 17.03
CA ARG A 215 31.11 -13.34 17.91
C ARG A 215 31.78 -12.35 18.86
N ASP A 216 31.73 -11.06 18.51
CA ASP A 216 32.46 -10.02 19.24
C ASP A 216 31.49 -8.99 19.90
N VAL A 217 30.24 -9.40 20.20
CA VAL A 217 29.23 -8.56 20.86
C VAL A 217 29.05 -8.99 22.34
#